data_1a66a54d8b3d61f5ab0f7ffb1c3cdfcd
#
_entry.id   1a66a54d8b3d61f5ab0f7ffb1c3cdfcd
#
_cell.length_a   1.000
_cell.length_b   1.000
_cell.length_c   1.000
_cell.angle_alpha   90.00
_cell.angle_beta   90.00
_cell.angle_gamma   90.00
#
_symmetry.space_group_name_H-M   'P 1'
#
loop_
_entity.id
_entity.type
_entity.pdbx_description
1 polymer ?
#
loop_
_entity_poly.entity_id
_entity_poly.type
_entity_poly.pdbx_seq_one_letter_code
_entity_poly.pdbx_strand_id
1 'polypeptide(L)'
;MWEKLRGKRLMFVGDSLNRGQWISMVCLLQSVIPADKRSMSPNAHLTIFRAEEYNATVEFLWAPLLAESNSDDPVNHRLDERIIRPDTVLRHASLWTHEENGACEELDGHGAMELAMGAWADWVSSKVDPLKKRVFFVTMSPTHLW
;
A
#
# COMPACT_ATOMS: atom_id res chain seq x y z
N MET A 1 8.68 13.47 16.14
CA MET A 1 8.43 12.62 14.96
C MET A 1 8.55 13.44 13.68
N TRP A 2 7.85 14.59 13.56
CA TRP A 2 7.85 15.42 12.35
C TRP A 2 9.24 15.88 11.90
N GLU A 3 10.13 16.27 12.82
CA GLU A 3 11.51 16.63 12.46
C GLU A 3 12.26 15.50 11.74
N LYS A 4 11.98 14.25 12.10
CA LYS A 4 12.56 13.08 11.39
C LYS A 4 11.97 12.85 10.02
N LEU A 5 10.75 13.34 9.78
CA LEU A 5 10.04 13.26 8.51
C LEU A 5 10.23 14.48 7.62
N ARG A 6 10.90 15.53 8.10
CA ARG A 6 11.09 16.78 7.34
C ARG A 6 11.67 16.51 5.95
N GLY A 7 10.99 17.01 4.93
CA GLY A 7 11.34 16.82 3.53
C GLY A 7 11.16 15.39 3.01
N LYS A 8 10.42 14.52 3.73
CA LYS A 8 10.27 13.10 3.38
C LYS A 8 8.81 12.72 3.16
N ARG A 9 8.66 11.60 2.49
CA ARG A 9 7.39 10.90 2.29
C ARG A 9 7.43 9.59 3.07
N LEU A 10 6.43 9.34 3.91
CA LEU A 10 6.18 8.06 4.55
C LEU A 10 4.92 7.46 3.91
N MET A 11 5.06 6.32 3.25
CA MET A 11 3.95 5.66 2.57
C MET A 11 3.65 4.32 3.22
N PHE A 12 2.39 4.10 3.54
CA PHE A 12 1.81 2.80 3.88
C PHE A 12 1.22 2.19 2.62
N VAL A 13 1.46 0.92 2.40
CA VAL A 13 0.98 0.19 1.23
C VAL A 13 0.33 -1.09 1.70
N GLY A 14 -0.85 -1.41 1.18
CA GLY A 14 -1.53 -2.66 1.49
C GLY A 14 -3.05 -2.53 1.55
N ASP A 15 -3.66 -3.30 2.44
CA ASP A 15 -5.10 -3.46 2.59
C ASP A 15 -5.72 -2.59 3.71
N SER A 16 -6.89 -2.98 4.19
CA SER A 16 -7.61 -2.30 5.27
C SER A 16 -6.84 -2.26 6.59
N LEU A 17 -5.99 -3.25 6.89
CA LEU A 17 -5.17 -3.26 8.10
C LEU A 17 -4.08 -2.19 8.03
N ASN A 18 -3.40 -2.09 6.90
CA ASN A 18 -2.40 -1.04 6.66
C ASN A 18 -3.04 0.34 6.62
N ARG A 19 -4.28 0.45 6.10
CA ARG A 19 -5.07 1.68 6.18
C ARG A 19 -5.36 2.07 7.63
N GLY A 20 -5.73 1.12 8.47
CA GLY A 20 -5.92 1.34 9.92
C GLY A 20 -4.67 1.85 10.61
N GLN A 21 -3.50 1.28 10.27
CA GLN A 21 -2.21 1.75 10.78
C GLN A 21 -1.90 3.18 10.32
N TRP A 22 -2.15 3.50 9.05
CA TRP A 22 -1.99 4.83 8.49
C TRP A 22 -2.91 5.85 9.19
N ILE A 23 -4.20 5.52 9.36
CA ILE A 23 -5.16 6.39 10.07
C ILE A 23 -4.65 6.68 11.49
N SER A 24 -4.25 5.66 12.23
CA SER A 24 -3.73 5.80 13.58
C SER A 24 -2.50 6.71 13.63
N MET A 25 -1.57 6.53 12.69
CA MET A 25 -0.39 7.39 12.57
C MET A 25 -0.76 8.84 12.29
N VAL A 26 -1.67 9.09 11.33
CA VAL A 26 -2.14 10.44 11.00
C VAL A 26 -2.85 11.07 12.20
N CYS A 27 -3.72 10.34 12.91
CA CYS A 27 -4.40 10.83 14.10
C CYS A 27 -3.42 11.28 15.18
N LEU A 28 -2.37 10.52 15.43
CA LEU A 28 -1.33 10.89 16.38
C LEU A 28 -0.53 12.11 15.92
N LEU A 29 -0.12 12.13 14.67
CA LEU A 29 0.77 13.16 14.15
C LEU A 29 0.09 14.50 13.89
N GLN A 30 -1.19 14.49 13.49
CA GLN A 30 -1.93 15.73 13.20
C GLN A 30 -2.22 16.58 14.43
N SER A 31 -2.23 15.98 15.65
CA SER A 31 -2.59 16.68 16.89
C SER A 31 -1.66 17.85 17.21
N VAL A 32 -0.44 17.83 16.72
CA VAL A 32 0.58 18.85 16.97
C VAL A 32 0.79 19.83 15.80
N ILE A 33 -0.05 19.72 14.74
CA ILE A 33 0.02 20.61 13.58
C ILE A 33 -1.21 21.50 13.54
N PRO A 34 -1.05 22.83 13.42
CA PRO A 34 -2.14 23.76 13.23
C PRO A 34 -3.00 23.37 12.01
N ALA A 35 -4.31 23.60 12.09
CA ALA A 35 -5.25 23.17 11.05
C ALA A 35 -4.97 23.83 9.68
N ASP A 36 -4.48 25.07 9.69
CA ASP A 36 -4.10 25.84 8.50
C ASP A 36 -2.75 25.42 7.89
N LYS A 37 -2.00 24.52 8.55
CA LYS A 37 -0.69 23.97 8.12
C LYS A 37 -0.76 22.50 7.73
N ARG A 38 -1.94 21.94 7.62
CA ARG A 38 -2.16 20.56 7.21
C ARG A 38 -3.27 20.46 6.17
N SER A 39 -3.14 19.49 5.29
CA SER A 39 -4.16 19.20 4.29
C SER A 39 -4.29 17.70 4.07
N MET A 40 -5.46 17.29 3.57
CA MET A 40 -5.77 15.93 3.23
C MET A 40 -6.26 15.88 1.78
N SER A 41 -5.64 15.06 0.96
CA SER A 41 -6.04 14.81 -0.43
C SER A 41 -6.52 13.38 -0.56
N PRO A 42 -7.84 13.11 -0.40
CA PRO A 42 -8.38 11.77 -0.56
C PRO A 42 -8.46 11.41 -2.05
N ASN A 43 -8.02 10.20 -2.36
CA ASN A 43 -8.24 9.55 -3.64
C ASN A 43 -8.57 8.08 -3.35
N ALA A 44 -9.27 7.40 -4.26
CA ALA A 44 -9.67 6.02 -4.07
C ALA A 44 -8.46 5.09 -3.79
N HIS A 45 -7.36 5.27 -4.51
CA HIS A 45 -6.17 4.43 -4.40
C HIS A 45 -5.05 5.04 -3.56
N LEU A 46 -4.91 6.37 -3.58
CA LEU A 46 -3.83 7.07 -2.88
C LEU A 46 -4.39 8.22 -2.05
N THR A 47 -4.30 8.10 -0.74
CA THR A 47 -4.65 9.19 0.19
C THR A 47 -3.39 9.82 0.76
N ILE A 48 -3.32 11.15 0.75
CA ILE A 48 -2.14 11.90 1.18
C ILE A 48 -2.52 12.85 2.32
N PHE A 49 -1.91 12.67 3.46
CA PHE A 49 -1.87 13.69 4.52
C PHE A 49 -0.57 14.49 4.37
N ARG A 50 -0.69 15.81 4.30
CA ARG A 50 0.43 16.74 4.14
C ARG A 50 0.59 17.62 5.38
N ALA A 51 1.83 17.73 5.86
CA ALA A 51 2.27 18.68 6.87
C ALA A 51 3.16 19.73 6.20
N GLU A 52 2.59 20.89 5.91
CA GLU A 52 3.24 21.93 5.09
C GLU A 52 4.49 22.50 5.74
N GLU A 53 4.43 22.80 7.03
CA GLU A 53 5.57 23.34 7.81
C GLU A 53 6.81 22.43 7.78
N TYR A 54 6.58 21.12 7.64
CA TYR A 54 7.65 20.12 7.60
C TYR A 54 8.00 19.69 6.17
N ASN A 55 7.27 20.18 5.17
CA ASN A 55 7.37 19.68 3.78
C ASN A 55 7.37 18.15 3.75
N ALA A 56 6.44 17.54 4.49
CA ALA A 56 6.38 16.10 4.69
C ALA A 56 4.98 15.56 4.39
N THR A 57 4.92 14.30 3.93
CA THR A 57 3.65 13.61 3.70
C THR A 57 3.61 12.27 4.42
N VAL A 58 2.41 11.87 4.85
CA VAL A 58 2.09 10.52 5.30
C VAL A 58 0.98 9.99 4.40
N GLU A 59 1.30 8.99 3.60
CA GLU A 59 0.50 8.55 2.47
C GLU A 59 0.01 7.12 2.68
N PHE A 60 -1.14 6.80 2.11
CA PHE A 60 -1.65 5.43 2.05
C PHE A 60 -1.98 5.07 0.60
N LEU A 61 -1.39 3.98 0.12
CA LEU A 61 -1.67 3.38 -1.18
C LEU A 61 -2.42 2.07 -0.98
N TRP A 62 -3.61 1.97 -1.57
CA TRP A 62 -4.38 0.73 -1.60
C TRP A 62 -3.76 -0.23 -2.63
N ALA A 63 -3.16 -1.30 -2.14
CA ALA A 63 -2.58 -2.38 -2.95
C ALA A 63 -2.54 -3.68 -2.12
N PRO A 64 -3.67 -4.39 -1.95
CA PRO A 64 -3.80 -5.51 -1.04
C PRO A 64 -2.83 -6.67 -1.31
N LEU A 65 -2.52 -6.90 -2.58
CA LEU A 65 -1.64 -7.99 -3.02
C LEU A 65 -0.28 -7.50 -3.53
N LEU A 66 0.03 -6.21 -3.34
CA LEU A 66 1.27 -5.54 -3.77
C LEU A 66 1.50 -5.55 -5.29
N ALA A 67 0.76 -6.34 -6.03
CA ALA A 67 0.72 -6.43 -7.48
C ALA A 67 -0.70 -6.11 -7.96
N GLU A 68 -0.86 -5.80 -9.24
CA GLU A 68 -2.17 -5.54 -9.83
C GLU A 68 -3.08 -6.76 -9.68
N SER A 69 -4.30 -6.54 -9.19
CA SER A 69 -5.23 -7.61 -8.91
C SER A 69 -6.69 -7.16 -9.02
N ASN A 70 -7.61 -8.13 -9.11
CA ASN A 70 -9.04 -7.86 -9.02
C ASN A 70 -9.52 -7.46 -7.61
N SER A 71 -8.62 -7.32 -6.64
CA SER A 71 -8.86 -6.80 -5.29
C SER A 71 -8.45 -5.33 -5.12
N ASP A 72 -8.03 -4.67 -6.20
CA ASP A 72 -7.48 -3.31 -6.13
C ASP A 72 -8.54 -2.21 -6.04
N ASP A 73 -9.81 -2.51 -6.33
CA ASP A 73 -10.89 -1.56 -6.05
C ASP A 73 -11.15 -1.53 -4.53
N PRO A 74 -10.92 -0.41 -3.84
CA PRO A 74 -11.09 -0.32 -2.39
C PRO A 74 -12.55 -0.41 -1.93
N VAL A 75 -13.51 -0.32 -2.84
CA VAL A 75 -14.96 -0.40 -2.57
C VAL A 75 -15.52 -1.77 -2.96
N ASN A 76 -15.13 -2.28 -4.13
CA ASN A 76 -15.69 -3.50 -4.73
C ASN A 76 -14.64 -4.61 -4.86
N HIS A 77 -13.70 -4.69 -3.92
CA HIS A 77 -12.65 -5.70 -3.96
C HIS A 77 -13.19 -7.11 -3.76
N ARG A 78 -12.66 -8.06 -4.53
CA ARG A 78 -12.95 -9.48 -4.34
C ARG A 78 -12.13 -10.07 -3.20
N LEU A 79 -12.76 -10.92 -2.42
CA LEU A 79 -12.13 -11.67 -1.33
C LEU A 79 -11.88 -13.13 -1.70
N ASP A 80 -12.65 -13.64 -2.63
CA ASP A 80 -12.60 -14.95 -3.25
C ASP A 80 -12.12 -14.83 -4.70
N GLU A 81 -11.66 -15.91 -5.30
CA GLU A 81 -11.20 -15.96 -6.70
C GLU A 81 -10.26 -14.79 -7.05
N ARG A 82 -9.21 -14.62 -6.27
CA ARG A 82 -8.26 -13.52 -6.46
C ARG A 82 -7.37 -13.81 -7.67
N ILE A 83 -7.32 -12.85 -8.59
CA ILE A 83 -6.46 -12.90 -9.77
C ILE A 83 -5.35 -11.87 -9.58
N ILE A 84 -4.09 -12.26 -9.75
CA ILE A 84 -2.90 -11.43 -9.55
C ILE A 84 -2.09 -11.39 -10.83
N ARG A 85 -1.52 -10.23 -11.13
CA ARG A 85 -0.52 -10.04 -12.19
C ARG A 85 0.84 -9.77 -11.55
N PRO A 86 1.67 -10.78 -11.35
CA PRO A 86 2.91 -10.66 -10.56
C PRO A 86 3.96 -9.73 -11.18
N ASP A 87 3.91 -9.50 -12.48
CA ASP A 87 4.81 -8.58 -13.20
C ASP A 87 4.47 -7.09 -13.04
N THR A 88 3.36 -6.75 -12.35
CA THR A 88 2.82 -5.39 -12.23
C THR A 88 2.94 -4.78 -10.84
N VAL A 89 3.97 -5.14 -10.08
CA VAL A 89 4.14 -4.69 -8.69
C VAL A 89 4.00 -3.17 -8.56
N LEU A 90 3.12 -2.73 -7.66
CA LEU A 90 2.81 -1.33 -7.34
C LEU A 90 2.38 -0.47 -8.55
N ARG A 91 1.90 -1.05 -9.62
CA ARG A 91 1.21 -0.30 -10.67
C ARG A 91 -0.19 0.09 -10.18
N HIS A 92 -0.65 1.26 -10.61
CA HIS A 92 -2.03 1.67 -10.36
C HIS A 92 -3.00 0.82 -11.18
N ALA A 93 -3.83 0.09 -10.49
CA ALA A 93 -4.90 -0.73 -11.09
C ALA A 93 -6.11 0.10 -11.55
N SER A 94 -5.90 1.28 -12.11
CA SER A 94 -7.00 2.10 -12.65
C SER A 94 -7.63 1.52 -13.90
N LEU A 95 -7.13 0.41 -14.42
CA LEU A 95 -7.52 -0.18 -15.70
C LEU A 95 -7.70 -1.71 -15.62
N TRP A 96 -8.12 -2.25 -14.48
CA TRP A 96 -8.52 -3.63 -14.44
C TRP A 96 -9.79 -3.82 -15.30
N THR A 97 -9.61 -4.27 -16.53
CA THR A 97 -10.71 -4.70 -17.38
C THR A 97 -10.86 -6.21 -17.24
N HIS A 98 -12.06 -6.67 -16.95
CA HIS A 98 -12.39 -8.09 -16.81
C HIS A 98 -12.23 -8.91 -18.13
N GLU A 99 -11.75 -8.32 -19.20
CA GLU A 99 -11.73 -8.90 -20.54
C GLU A 99 -10.39 -9.51 -20.94
N GLU A 100 -9.60 -10.01 -20.03
CA GLU A 100 -8.44 -10.78 -20.45
C GLU A 100 -8.75 -12.28 -20.42
N ASN A 101 -9.00 -12.84 -21.60
CA ASN A 101 -9.00 -14.28 -21.92
C ASN A 101 -7.58 -14.88 -21.79
N GLY A 102 -6.84 -14.49 -20.76
CA GLY A 102 -5.57 -15.10 -20.41
C GLY A 102 -5.78 -16.44 -19.72
N ALA A 103 -4.91 -17.41 -19.97
CA ALA A 103 -4.88 -18.62 -19.16
C ALA A 103 -4.49 -18.23 -17.73
N CYS A 104 -5.36 -18.50 -16.75
CA CYS A 104 -5.08 -18.35 -15.34
C CYS A 104 -4.55 -19.70 -14.82
N GLU A 105 -3.45 -19.66 -14.06
CA GLU A 105 -3.00 -20.78 -13.27
C GLU A 105 -3.67 -20.72 -11.89
N GLU A 106 -4.30 -21.81 -11.49
CA GLU A 106 -4.89 -21.90 -10.14
C GLU A 106 -3.79 -22.28 -9.15
N LEU A 107 -3.59 -21.42 -8.15
CA LEU A 107 -2.63 -21.63 -7.07
C LEU A 107 -3.37 -21.70 -5.74
N ASP A 108 -2.87 -22.53 -4.84
CA ASP A 108 -3.29 -22.47 -3.45
C ASP A 108 -2.84 -21.14 -2.78
N GLY A 109 -3.38 -20.85 -1.61
CA GLY A 109 -3.09 -19.59 -0.92
C GLY A 109 -1.59 -19.42 -0.58
N HIS A 110 -0.85 -20.51 -0.37
CA HIS A 110 0.59 -20.47 -0.11
C HIS A 110 1.37 -20.13 -1.38
N GLY A 111 1.11 -20.84 -2.47
CA GLY A 111 1.76 -20.58 -3.76
C GLY A 111 1.47 -19.20 -4.31
N ALA A 112 0.23 -18.70 -4.15
CA ALA A 112 -0.13 -17.34 -4.54
C ALA A 112 0.62 -16.29 -3.72
N MET A 113 0.78 -16.50 -2.40
CA MET A 113 1.55 -15.60 -1.53
C MET A 113 3.03 -15.62 -1.87
N GLU A 114 3.61 -16.79 -2.11
CA GLU A 114 5.01 -16.93 -2.50
C GLU A 114 5.30 -16.20 -3.81
N LEU A 115 4.42 -16.33 -4.80
CA LEU A 115 4.52 -15.62 -6.08
C LEU A 115 4.46 -14.10 -5.89
N ALA A 116 3.48 -13.60 -5.14
CA ALA A 116 3.31 -12.17 -4.90
C ALA A 116 4.52 -11.57 -4.13
N MET A 117 4.99 -12.28 -3.11
CA MET A 117 6.13 -11.85 -2.31
C MET A 117 7.45 -11.90 -3.08
N GLY A 118 7.62 -12.94 -3.93
CA GLY A 118 8.76 -13.04 -4.83
C GLY A 118 8.82 -11.86 -5.80
N ALA A 119 7.72 -11.59 -6.49
CA ALA A 119 7.62 -10.46 -7.41
C ALA A 119 7.89 -9.11 -6.72
N TRP A 120 7.37 -8.93 -5.50
CA TRP A 120 7.64 -7.73 -4.71
C TRP A 120 9.12 -7.62 -4.30
N ALA A 121 9.75 -8.71 -3.88
CA ALA A 121 11.17 -8.72 -3.51
C ALA A 121 12.07 -8.36 -4.70
N ASP A 122 11.78 -8.91 -5.88
CA ASP A 122 12.49 -8.59 -7.12
C ASP A 122 12.30 -7.12 -7.52
N TRP A 123 11.09 -6.60 -7.38
CA TRP A 123 10.80 -5.20 -7.63
C TRP A 123 11.59 -4.29 -6.67
N VAL A 124 11.58 -4.59 -5.37
CA VAL A 124 12.35 -3.81 -4.37
C VAL A 124 13.83 -3.84 -4.72
N SER A 125 14.38 -5.01 -5.00
CA SER A 125 15.80 -5.18 -5.32
C SER A 125 16.22 -4.43 -6.58
N SER A 126 15.34 -4.36 -7.58
CA SER A 126 15.64 -3.76 -8.89
C SER A 126 15.31 -2.27 -9.00
N LYS A 127 14.31 -1.77 -8.23
CA LYS A 127 13.75 -0.42 -8.40
C LYS A 127 13.97 0.51 -7.20
N VAL A 128 14.38 -0.03 -6.05
CA VAL A 128 14.58 0.79 -4.85
C VAL A 128 16.07 0.99 -4.59
N ASP A 129 16.51 2.24 -4.64
CA ASP A 129 17.85 2.62 -4.22
C ASP A 129 17.89 2.68 -2.67
N PRO A 130 18.63 1.77 -1.99
CA PRO A 130 18.66 1.69 -0.54
C PRO A 130 19.33 2.90 0.12
N LEU A 131 20.11 3.68 -0.63
CA LEU A 131 20.72 4.91 -0.13
C LEU A 131 19.71 6.06 -0.05
N LYS A 132 18.65 6.01 -0.85
CA LYS A 132 17.63 7.07 -0.95
C LYS A 132 16.31 6.71 -0.30
N LYS A 133 15.96 5.41 -0.25
CA LYS A 133 14.67 4.94 0.23
C LYS A 133 14.85 3.79 1.22
N ARG A 134 13.99 3.76 2.23
CA ARG A 134 13.89 2.63 3.15
C ARG A 134 12.56 1.93 2.94
N VAL A 135 12.61 0.61 2.82
CA VAL A 135 11.43 -0.25 2.72
C VAL A 135 11.36 -1.10 3.98
N PHE A 136 10.16 -1.18 4.56
CA PHE A 136 9.87 -2.02 5.71
C PHE A 136 8.74 -2.96 5.33
N PHE A 137 8.96 -4.25 5.52
CA PHE A 137 7.91 -5.23 5.42
C PHE A 137 7.34 -5.51 6.80
N VAL A 138 6.01 -5.41 6.93
CA VAL A 138 5.31 -5.67 8.18
C VAL A 138 4.45 -6.91 7.98
N THR A 139 4.77 -7.97 8.70
CA THR A 139 3.98 -9.22 8.70
C THR A 139 2.65 -9.00 9.43
N MET A 140 1.69 -9.87 9.16
CA MET A 140 0.45 -9.91 9.95
C MET A 140 0.77 -10.17 11.42
N SER A 141 0.05 -9.48 12.30
CA SER A 141 0.07 -9.83 13.72
C SER A 141 -0.60 -11.19 13.93
N PRO A 142 -0.19 -11.96 14.94
CA PRO A 142 -0.85 -13.21 15.29
C PRO A 142 -2.35 -12.98 15.50
N THR A 143 -3.16 -13.84 14.90
CA THR A 143 -4.60 -13.88 15.19
C THR A 143 -4.81 -14.72 16.44
N HIS A 144 -5.49 -14.16 17.43
CA HIS A 144 -5.93 -14.92 18.59
C HIS A 144 -7.32 -15.51 18.28
N LEU A 145 -7.41 -16.81 18.27
CA LEU A 145 -8.70 -17.51 18.30
C LEU A 145 -9.17 -17.52 19.75
N TRP A 146 -10.24 -16.80 20.02
CA TRP A 146 -10.91 -16.77 21.31
C TRP A 146 -11.92 -17.91 21.38
#